data_35c41159c71e84cebb99629ac9a7e5fe
#
_entry.id   35c41159c71e84cebb99629ac9a7e5fe
#
_cell.length_a   1.000
_cell.length_b   1.000
_cell.length_c   1.000
_cell.angle_alpha   90.00
_cell.angle_beta   90.00
_cell.angle_gamma   90.00
#
_symmetry.space_group_name_H-M   'P 1'
#
loop_
_entity.id
_entity.type
_entity.pdbx_description
1 polymer ?
#
loop_
_entity_poly.entity_id
_entity_poly.type
_entity_poly.pdbx_seq_one_letter_code
_entity_poly.pdbx_strand_id
1 'polypeptide(L)'
;MKPGFLLLSLLLAGCSQQSAPPPAPAPSPPAAAPAPPAPVVDPAQVATLAGEWRIAGIDGKSLDEPVGIALRGSDQELWWEPRCAGMVRSYRINGTRFSAGPRLDMPLRKPGDQTPPVCAIGLPRGLDAAMRAIDAADTIRRTPSNGIELSGGGHSLILFSQ
;
A
#
# COMPACT_ATOMS: atom_id res chain seq x y z
N MET A 1 -29.28 -9.97 71.36
CA MET A 1 -30.70 -9.80 71.74
C MET A 1 -31.53 -9.94 70.49
N LYS A 2 -32.32 -10.93 70.48
CA LYS A 2 -33.50 -11.51 69.85
C LYS A 2 -34.00 -10.99 68.49
N PRO A 3 -34.49 -11.93 67.70
CA PRO A 3 -34.81 -11.87 66.27
C PRO A 3 -36.27 -11.45 66.02
N GLY A 4 -36.54 -10.94 64.86
CA GLY A 4 -37.88 -10.70 64.36
C GLY A 4 -38.11 -11.42 63.04
N PHE A 5 -38.84 -12.50 63.11
CA PHE A 5 -39.39 -13.29 62.00
C PHE A 5 -40.59 -12.50 61.42
N LEU A 6 -40.62 -12.29 60.13
CA LEU A 6 -41.84 -11.87 59.43
C LEU A 6 -42.04 -12.77 58.20
N LEU A 7 -43.03 -13.63 58.32
CA LEU A 7 -43.61 -14.47 57.28
C LEU A 7 -44.35 -13.59 56.28
N LEU A 8 -44.01 -13.71 55.00
CA LEU A 8 -44.77 -13.09 53.92
C LEU A 8 -45.22 -14.17 52.93
N SER A 9 -46.55 -14.27 52.88
CA SER A 9 -47.30 -15.31 52.15
C SER A 9 -47.17 -15.19 50.65
N LEU A 10 -46.89 -16.31 49.97
CA LEU A 10 -46.95 -16.45 48.53
C LEU A 10 -48.39 -16.52 48.03
N LEU A 11 -48.78 -15.60 47.18
CA LEU A 11 -49.96 -15.70 46.32
C LEU A 11 -49.52 -16.13 44.94
N LEU A 12 -49.80 -17.39 44.57
CA LEU A 12 -49.64 -17.89 43.21
C LEU A 12 -50.83 -17.42 42.35
N ALA A 13 -50.56 -16.43 41.48
CA ALA A 13 -51.46 -16.07 40.38
C ALA A 13 -51.07 -16.88 39.16
N GLY A 14 -51.85 -17.87 38.83
CA GLY A 14 -51.69 -18.67 37.60
C GLY A 14 -52.08 -17.85 36.39
N CYS A 15 -51.13 -17.48 35.55
CA CYS A 15 -51.37 -16.94 34.21
C CYS A 15 -51.48 -18.09 33.22
N SER A 16 -52.70 -18.34 32.73
CA SER A 16 -52.95 -19.23 31.58
C SER A 16 -52.33 -18.57 30.33
N GLN A 17 -51.20 -19.08 29.88
CA GLN A 17 -50.62 -18.72 28.60
C GLN A 17 -51.44 -19.35 27.47
N GLN A 18 -52.22 -18.54 26.82
CA GLN A 18 -52.90 -18.88 25.57
C GLN A 18 -51.83 -18.89 24.44
N SER A 19 -51.47 -20.10 24.00
CA SER A 19 -50.53 -20.29 22.90
C SER A 19 -51.10 -19.66 21.64
N ALA A 20 -50.49 -18.58 21.18
CA ALA A 20 -50.78 -18.01 19.87
C ALA A 20 -50.38 -18.98 18.75
N PRO A 21 -51.15 -19.09 17.69
CA PRO A 21 -50.76 -19.91 16.53
C PRO A 21 -49.43 -19.42 15.95
N PRO A 22 -48.57 -20.35 15.43
CA PRO A 22 -47.30 -19.99 14.87
C PRO A 22 -47.48 -19.05 13.66
N PRO A 23 -46.66 -18.00 13.53
CA PRO A 23 -46.72 -17.11 12.39
C PRO A 23 -46.43 -17.90 11.09
N ALA A 24 -47.17 -17.56 10.05
CA ALA A 24 -46.96 -18.14 8.72
C ALA A 24 -45.54 -17.88 8.26
N PRO A 25 -44.87 -18.86 7.58
CA PRO A 25 -43.53 -18.65 7.06
C PRO A 25 -43.50 -17.47 6.13
N ALA A 26 -42.54 -16.52 6.40
CA ALA A 26 -42.33 -15.39 5.56
C ALA A 26 -41.88 -15.82 4.15
N PRO A 27 -42.33 -15.18 3.08
CA PRO A 27 -41.87 -15.50 1.74
C PRO A 27 -40.36 -15.39 1.67
N SER A 28 -39.72 -16.43 1.14
CA SER A 28 -38.24 -16.43 0.93
C SER A 28 -37.84 -15.28 0.03
N PRO A 29 -36.79 -14.52 0.38
CA PRO A 29 -36.29 -13.47 -0.50
C PRO A 29 -35.89 -14.07 -1.86
N PRO A 30 -36.06 -13.34 -2.97
CA PRO A 30 -35.63 -13.80 -4.28
C PRO A 30 -34.13 -14.14 -4.23
N ALA A 31 -33.75 -15.28 -4.82
CA ALA A 31 -32.35 -15.67 -4.93
C ALA A 31 -31.57 -14.54 -5.62
N ALA A 32 -30.55 -14.03 -4.93
CA ALA A 32 -29.68 -13.01 -5.49
C ALA A 32 -29.05 -13.54 -6.79
N ALA A 33 -29.08 -12.75 -7.86
CA ALA A 33 -28.39 -13.09 -9.09
C ALA A 33 -26.91 -13.33 -8.80
N PRO A 34 -26.26 -14.30 -9.49
CA PRO A 34 -24.83 -14.53 -9.32
C PRO A 34 -24.05 -13.23 -9.56
N ALA A 35 -23.19 -12.85 -8.62
CA ALA A 35 -22.30 -11.71 -8.78
C ALA A 35 -21.40 -11.96 -10.00
N PRO A 36 -21.13 -10.94 -10.83
CA PRO A 36 -20.18 -11.06 -11.93
C PRO A 36 -18.83 -11.53 -11.38
N PRO A 37 -18.10 -12.40 -12.11
CA PRO A 37 -16.79 -12.86 -11.66
C PRO A 37 -15.85 -11.68 -11.42
N ALA A 38 -15.14 -11.69 -10.30
CA ALA A 38 -14.13 -10.68 -10.00
C ALA A 38 -13.06 -10.66 -11.10
N PRO A 39 -12.55 -9.47 -11.49
CA PRO A 39 -11.49 -9.38 -12.48
C PRO A 39 -10.29 -10.22 -12.04
N VAL A 40 -9.83 -11.10 -12.92
CA VAL A 40 -8.62 -11.90 -12.69
C VAL A 40 -7.45 -10.95 -12.77
N VAL A 41 -6.87 -10.61 -11.63
CA VAL A 41 -5.63 -9.83 -11.56
C VAL A 41 -4.48 -10.79 -11.88
N ASP A 42 -3.73 -10.52 -12.96
CA ASP A 42 -2.53 -11.27 -13.30
C ASP A 42 -1.48 -11.09 -12.18
N PRO A 43 -1.06 -12.15 -11.48
CA PRO A 43 -0.10 -12.05 -10.38
C PRO A 43 1.28 -11.54 -10.83
N ALA A 44 1.58 -11.62 -12.13
CA ALA A 44 2.80 -11.04 -12.70
C ALA A 44 2.71 -9.52 -12.86
N GLN A 45 1.51 -8.94 -12.80
CA GLN A 45 1.29 -7.53 -13.02
C GLN A 45 1.59 -6.71 -11.76
N VAL A 46 2.34 -5.63 -11.91
CA VAL A 46 2.63 -4.67 -10.84
C VAL A 46 1.67 -3.51 -10.97
N ALA A 47 0.76 -3.35 -10.01
CA ALA A 47 -0.24 -2.27 -10.04
C ALA A 47 0.28 -0.96 -9.46
N THR A 48 1.17 -1.04 -8.47
CA THR A 48 1.69 0.13 -7.73
C THR A 48 3.07 -0.17 -7.15
N LEU A 49 3.84 0.89 -6.88
CA LEU A 49 5.04 0.85 -6.07
C LEU A 49 4.80 1.41 -4.66
N ALA A 50 3.55 1.52 -4.22
CA ALA A 50 3.25 1.91 -2.85
C ALA A 50 3.86 0.91 -1.85
N GLY A 51 4.58 1.42 -0.84
CA GLY A 51 5.25 0.59 0.15
C GLY A 51 6.71 0.96 0.38
N GLU A 52 7.43 0.05 1.01
CA GLU A 52 8.87 0.18 1.30
C GLU A 52 9.65 -0.83 0.46
N TRP A 53 10.72 -0.36 -0.14
CA TRP A 53 11.51 -1.11 -1.12
C TRP A 53 12.98 -1.02 -0.81
N ARG A 54 13.68 -2.14 -0.92
CA ARG A 54 15.13 -2.18 -0.89
C ARG A 54 15.65 -2.41 -2.31
N ILE A 55 16.63 -1.61 -2.72
CA ILE A 55 17.36 -1.83 -3.96
C ILE A 55 18.30 -3.02 -3.79
N ALA A 56 18.14 -4.04 -4.62
CA ALA A 56 18.95 -5.25 -4.60
C ALA A 56 19.97 -5.30 -5.75
N GLY A 57 19.73 -4.58 -6.84
CA GLY A 57 20.63 -4.55 -7.97
C GLY A 57 20.39 -3.37 -8.89
N ILE A 58 21.44 -2.92 -9.55
CA ILE A 58 21.43 -1.84 -10.53
C ILE A 58 22.25 -2.31 -11.74
N ASP A 59 21.69 -2.20 -12.94
CA ASP A 59 22.33 -2.53 -14.21
C ASP A 59 22.92 -3.95 -14.23
N GLY A 60 22.15 -4.92 -13.71
CA GLY A 60 22.52 -6.33 -13.63
C GLY A 60 23.57 -6.66 -12.58
N LYS A 61 24.02 -5.70 -11.78
CA LYS A 61 24.97 -5.90 -10.67
C LYS A 61 24.24 -5.87 -9.35
N SER A 62 24.51 -6.82 -8.47
CA SER A 62 24.01 -6.79 -7.09
C SER A 62 24.52 -5.53 -6.38
N LEU A 63 23.63 -4.91 -5.61
CA LEU A 63 24.01 -3.82 -4.75
C LEU A 63 24.51 -4.39 -3.42
N ASP A 64 25.83 -4.56 -3.31
CA ASP A 64 26.50 -5.05 -2.09
C ASP A 64 27.15 -3.86 -1.36
N GLU A 65 26.33 -3.01 -0.78
CA GLU A 65 26.77 -1.84 -0.03
C GLU A 65 26.56 -2.08 1.48
N PRO A 66 27.46 -1.57 2.34
CA PRO A 66 27.34 -1.70 3.81
C PRO A 66 26.02 -1.12 4.34
N VAL A 67 25.47 -0.11 3.65
CA VAL A 67 24.19 0.50 3.95
C VAL A 67 23.29 0.33 2.72
N GLY A 68 22.20 -0.42 2.89
CA GLY A 68 21.24 -0.62 1.82
C GLY A 68 20.54 0.69 1.44
N ILE A 69 20.16 0.80 0.16
CA ILE A 69 19.35 1.92 -0.31
C ILE A 69 17.88 1.52 -0.21
N ALA A 70 17.14 2.20 0.65
CA ALA A 70 15.71 2.03 0.80
C ALA A 70 14.97 3.15 0.04
N LEU A 71 13.92 2.77 -0.67
CA LEU A 71 12.98 3.68 -1.30
C LEU A 71 11.62 3.52 -0.64
N ARG A 72 10.87 4.60 -0.58
CA ARG A 72 9.45 4.59 -0.24
C ARG A 72 8.63 4.97 -1.45
N GLY A 73 7.46 4.35 -1.57
CA GLY A 73 6.50 4.64 -2.62
C GLY A 73 5.12 4.94 -2.09
N SER A 74 4.41 5.80 -2.80
CA SER A 74 2.95 5.95 -2.79
C SER A 74 2.41 5.44 -4.13
N ASP A 75 1.14 5.63 -4.42
CA ASP A 75 0.57 5.25 -5.73
C ASP A 75 1.09 6.08 -6.91
N GLN A 76 1.74 7.19 -6.66
CA GLN A 76 2.16 8.14 -7.70
C GLN A 76 3.60 8.62 -7.58
N GLU A 77 4.27 8.38 -6.44
CA GLU A 77 5.60 8.87 -6.17
C GLU A 77 6.49 7.78 -5.60
N LEU A 78 7.75 7.83 -5.96
CA LEU A 78 8.83 7.02 -5.41
C LEU A 78 9.95 7.95 -4.94
N TRP A 79 10.48 7.73 -3.74
CA TRP A 79 11.54 8.60 -3.19
C TRP A 79 12.51 7.86 -2.29
N TRP A 80 13.71 8.41 -2.18
CA TRP A 80 14.63 8.04 -1.13
C TRP A 80 14.38 8.88 0.13
N GLU A 81 14.41 8.22 1.29
CA GLU A 81 14.20 8.90 2.58
C GLU A 81 15.54 9.37 3.15
N PRO A 82 15.68 10.64 3.60
CA PRO A 82 14.60 11.62 3.78
C PRO A 82 14.27 12.42 2.52
N ARG A 83 13.01 12.80 2.38
CA ARG A 83 12.50 13.55 1.21
C ARG A 83 13.21 14.87 0.94
N CYS A 84 13.81 15.49 1.99
CA CYS A 84 14.58 16.73 1.88
C CYS A 84 15.83 16.59 0.99
N ALA A 85 16.28 15.37 0.68
CA ALA A 85 17.35 15.14 -0.30
C ALA A 85 16.91 15.43 -1.75
N GLY A 86 15.63 15.68 -2.00
CA GLY A 86 15.11 15.97 -3.34
C GLY A 86 15.09 14.80 -4.31
N MET A 87 15.35 13.58 -3.82
CA MET A 87 15.35 12.35 -4.61
C MET A 87 13.93 11.77 -4.70
N VAL A 88 13.01 12.55 -5.28
CA VAL A 88 11.60 12.18 -5.49
C VAL A 88 11.33 12.09 -6.97
N ARG A 89 10.58 11.05 -7.36
CA ARG A 89 10.08 10.85 -8.73
C ARG A 89 8.58 10.63 -8.71
N SER A 90 7.88 11.30 -9.59
CA SER A 90 6.51 10.92 -9.94
C SER A 90 6.58 9.76 -10.91
N TYR A 91 5.67 8.78 -10.78
CA TYR A 91 5.62 7.65 -11.69
C TYR A 91 4.19 7.30 -12.11
N ARG A 92 4.10 6.53 -13.20
CA ARG A 92 2.85 5.95 -13.71
C ARG A 92 3.13 4.52 -14.18
N ILE A 93 2.16 3.64 -13.92
CA ILE A 93 2.16 2.25 -14.38
C ILE A 93 0.90 2.02 -15.21
N ASN A 94 1.06 1.39 -16.38
CA ASN A 94 -0.05 0.96 -17.23
C ASN A 94 0.30 -0.42 -17.82
N GLY A 95 -0.21 -1.46 -17.18
CA GLY A 95 0.18 -2.84 -17.46
C GLY A 95 1.65 -3.07 -17.14
N THR A 96 2.45 -3.37 -18.15
CA THR A 96 3.91 -3.52 -18.05
C THR A 96 4.68 -2.23 -18.38
N ARG A 97 3.99 -1.19 -18.81
CA ARG A 97 4.63 0.09 -19.11
C ARG A 97 4.83 0.89 -17.83
N PHE A 98 5.99 1.47 -17.72
CA PHE A 98 6.40 2.32 -16.63
C PHE A 98 6.88 3.67 -17.18
N SER A 99 6.68 4.72 -16.45
CA SER A 99 7.31 6.01 -16.70
C SER A 99 7.53 6.73 -15.38
N ALA A 100 8.68 7.34 -15.21
CA ALA A 100 9.00 8.15 -14.06
C ALA A 100 9.78 9.40 -14.49
N GLY A 101 9.80 10.37 -13.61
CA GLY A 101 10.56 11.60 -13.83
C GLY A 101 10.53 12.52 -12.63
N PRO A 102 11.26 13.62 -12.69
CA PRO A 102 11.24 14.65 -11.66
C PRO A 102 9.81 15.06 -11.35
N ARG A 103 9.55 15.39 -10.11
CA ARG A 103 8.25 15.89 -9.67
C ARG A 103 7.93 17.22 -10.35
N LEU A 104 6.92 17.22 -11.24
CA LEU A 104 6.57 18.39 -12.05
C LEU A 104 5.71 19.43 -11.31
N ASP A 105 5.15 19.05 -10.17
CA ASP A 105 4.24 19.90 -9.37
C ASP A 105 4.96 20.72 -8.28
N MET A 106 6.29 20.68 -8.25
CA MET A 106 7.02 21.63 -7.44
C MET A 106 6.83 23.01 -8.07
N PRO A 107 6.20 23.96 -7.37
CA PRO A 107 6.01 25.30 -7.89
C PRO A 107 7.37 25.87 -8.30
N LEU A 108 7.44 26.44 -9.52
CA LEU A 108 8.60 27.16 -9.94
C LEU A 108 8.91 28.22 -8.88
N ARG A 109 10.14 28.19 -8.36
CA ARG A 109 10.59 29.15 -7.35
C ARG A 109 10.44 30.56 -7.87
N LYS A 110 9.78 31.38 -7.07
CA LYS A 110 9.75 32.81 -7.30
C LYS A 110 10.97 33.47 -6.63
N PRO A 111 11.53 34.53 -7.21
CA PRO A 111 12.53 35.33 -6.50
C PRO A 111 11.98 35.74 -5.12
N GLY A 112 12.71 35.43 -4.07
CA GLY A 112 12.30 35.70 -2.68
C GLY A 112 11.70 34.54 -1.91
N ASP A 113 11.43 33.41 -2.53
CA ASP A 113 11.00 32.19 -1.82
C ASP A 113 12.11 31.67 -0.91
N GLN A 114 11.74 31.29 0.31
CA GLN A 114 12.68 30.67 1.24
C GLN A 114 13.26 29.39 0.64
N THR A 115 14.57 29.23 0.75
CA THR A 115 15.25 27.99 0.36
C THR A 115 14.70 26.83 1.20
N PRO A 116 14.17 25.74 0.60
CA PRO A 116 13.78 24.57 1.36
C PRO A 116 14.96 24.11 2.22
N PRO A 117 14.71 23.54 3.39
CA PRO A 117 15.77 22.99 4.21
C PRO A 117 16.55 21.95 3.38
N VAL A 118 17.86 22.16 3.27
CA VAL A 118 18.75 21.21 2.61
C VAL A 118 19.13 20.16 3.64
N CYS A 119 18.96 18.88 3.28
CA CYS A 119 19.49 17.81 4.08
C CYS A 119 21.02 17.83 4.03
N ALA A 120 21.65 18.10 5.14
CA ALA A 120 23.11 17.93 5.29
C ALA A 120 23.43 16.47 5.62
N ILE A 121 23.09 15.54 4.69
CA ILE A 121 23.34 14.10 4.86
C ILE A 121 24.17 13.58 3.69
N GLY A 122 25.02 12.59 3.96
CA GLY A 122 25.74 11.89 2.90
C GLY A 122 24.76 11.03 2.08
N LEU A 123 24.85 11.12 0.77
CA LEU A 123 24.07 10.25 -0.12
C LEU A 123 24.75 8.88 -0.19
N PRO A 124 23.97 7.76 -0.13
CA PRO A 124 24.50 6.42 -0.36
C PRO A 124 25.16 6.30 -1.73
N ARG A 125 26.25 5.56 -1.81
CA ARG A 125 26.81 5.17 -3.10
C ARG A 125 25.76 4.43 -3.90
N GLY A 126 25.72 4.64 -5.20
CA GLY A 126 24.72 3.99 -6.06
C GLY A 126 23.35 4.67 -6.10
N LEU A 127 23.02 5.59 -5.17
CA LEU A 127 21.71 6.28 -5.21
C LEU A 127 21.50 7.04 -6.52
N ASP A 128 22.50 7.76 -7.01
CA ASP A 128 22.42 8.46 -8.30
C ASP A 128 22.22 7.50 -9.48
N ALA A 129 22.88 6.34 -9.44
CA ALA A 129 22.70 5.29 -10.45
C ALA A 129 21.29 4.72 -10.40
N ALA A 130 20.76 4.49 -9.19
CA ALA A 130 19.38 4.01 -9.00
C ALA A 130 18.37 5.03 -9.55
N MET A 131 18.54 6.32 -9.24
CA MET A 131 17.64 7.36 -9.74
C MET A 131 17.69 7.48 -11.27
N ARG A 132 18.87 7.34 -11.88
CA ARG A 132 18.98 7.28 -13.36
C ARG A 132 18.29 6.06 -13.94
N ALA A 133 18.41 4.90 -13.31
CA ALA A 133 17.72 3.69 -13.76
C ALA A 133 16.19 3.85 -13.65
N ILE A 134 15.67 4.51 -12.61
CA ILE A 134 14.25 4.84 -12.47
C ILE A 134 13.81 5.80 -13.59
N ASP A 135 14.59 6.85 -13.86
CA ASP A 135 14.26 7.86 -14.87
C ASP A 135 14.30 7.30 -16.30
N ALA A 136 15.16 6.30 -16.55
CA ALA A 136 15.31 5.65 -17.86
C ALA A 136 14.34 4.51 -18.10
N ALA A 137 13.70 4.00 -17.04
CA ALA A 137 12.83 2.83 -17.14
C ALA A 137 11.55 3.14 -17.93
N ASP A 138 11.18 2.25 -18.84
CA ASP A 138 9.94 2.25 -19.59
C ASP A 138 9.09 1.00 -19.35
N THR A 139 9.66 0.01 -18.67
CA THR A 139 9.05 -1.29 -18.38
C THR A 139 9.13 -1.62 -16.89
N ILE A 140 8.07 -2.23 -16.40
CA ILE A 140 7.98 -2.78 -15.03
C ILE A 140 7.47 -4.21 -15.08
N ARG A 141 8.09 -5.11 -14.33
CA ARG A 141 7.63 -6.50 -14.19
C ARG A 141 7.98 -7.08 -12.84
N ARG A 142 7.26 -8.12 -12.46
CA ARG A 142 7.60 -8.94 -11.30
C ARG A 142 8.63 -9.98 -11.69
N THR A 143 9.68 -10.15 -10.90
CA THR A 143 10.69 -11.17 -11.10
C THR A 143 10.23 -12.53 -10.56
N PRO A 144 10.81 -13.66 -11.01
CA PRO A 144 10.50 -14.99 -10.44
C PRO A 144 10.76 -15.10 -8.94
N SER A 145 11.69 -14.30 -8.39
CA SER A 145 11.97 -14.20 -6.95
C SER A 145 11.08 -13.22 -6.20
N ASN A 146 9.94 -12.84 -6.79
CA ASN A 146 8.96 -11.91 -6.23
C ASN A 146 9.48 -10.47 -6.01
N GLY A 147 10.58 -10.10 -6.62
CA GLY A 147 11.03 -8.72 -6.71
C GLY A 147 10.30 -7.97 -7.82
N ILE A 148 10.58 -6.67 -7.93
CA ILE A 148 10.15 -5.84 -9.05
C ILE A 148 11.39 -5.42 -9.82
N GLU A 149 11.32 -5.55 -11.14
CA GLU A 149 12.31 -5.03 -12.05
C GLU A 149 11.73 -3.83 -12.81
N LEU A 150 12.44 -2.73 -12.75
CA LEU A 150 12.28 -1.59 -13.64
C LEU A 150 13.39 -1.65 -14.68
N SER A 151 13.07 -1.52 -15.97
CA SER A 151 14.08 -1.55 -17.03
C SER A 151 13.72 -0.62 -18.18
N GLY A 152 14.73 -0.11 -18.88
CA GLY A 152 14.60 0.79 -20.02
C GLY A 152 15.85 1.64 -20.22
N GLY A 153 16.03 2.18 -21.43
CA GLY A 153 17.15 3.06 -21.77
C GLY A 153 18.55 2.49 -21.51
N GLY A 154 18.69 1.15 -21.50
CA GLY A 154 19.95 0.48 -21.16
C GLY A 154 20.24 0.34 -19.68
N HIS A 155 19.29 0.70 -18.82
CA HIS A 155 19.37 0.60 -17.36
C HIS A 155 18.40 -0.42 -16.81
N SER A 156 18.70 -0.95 -15.62
CA SER A 156 17.77 -1.81 -14.86
C SER A 156 17.92 -1.60 -13.36
N LEU A 157 16.83 -1.79 -12.62
CA LEU A 157 16.77 -1.69 -11.18
C LEU A 157 15.95 -2.85 -10.61
N ILE A 158 16.47 -3.54 -9.62
CA ILE A 158 15.76 -4.61 -8.91
C ILE A 158 15.40 -4.14 -7.51
N LEU A 159 14.11 -4.26 -7.18
CA LEU A 159 13.52 -3.88 -5.89
C LEU A 159 12.94 -5.10 -5.19
N PHE A 160 13.12 -5.20 -3.89
CA PHE A 160 12.39 -6.12 -3.03
C PHE A 160 11.63 -5.34 -1.95
N SER A 161 10.41 -5.78 -1.63
CA SER A 161 9.63 -5.23 -0.51
C SER A 161 10.32 -5.51 0.82
N GLN A 162 10.23 -4.57 1.76
CA GLN A 162 10.69 -4.69 3.14
C GLN A 162 9.52 -4.96 4.08
#